data_44f4a579069eb1ce4d673dd730f7ef71
#
_entry.id   44f4a579069eb1ce4d673dd730f7ef71
#
_cell.length_a   1.000
_cell.length_b   1.000
_cell.length_c   1.000
_cell.angle_alpha   90.00
_cell.angle_beta   90.00
_cell.angle_gamma   90.00
#
_symmetry.space_group_name_H-M   'P 1'
#
loop_
_entity.id
_entity.type
_entity.pdbx_description
1 polymer ?
#
loop_
_entity_poly.entity_id
_entity_poly.type
_entity_poly.pdbx_seq_one_letter_code
_entity_poly.pdbx_strand_id
1 'polypeptide(L)'
;MHCRNFQPTPINRRELLKASGFGFGAFALDAMSGLAHAGQQKRGPHHQVRAKNVIFLYMDGGVSHVDSFDPKPALKEHNGKNPADFFKVAPTQFNNNGKILASPWNFKPYGQSGIVVSDLFPNIAKHVDDMAVVRSMTSNFSEHTNANYFLHTGSGLQGRPSMGAWVTYGLGSESKDLPGFVVVNGGLTPPGGLDNFNSGFLPASYQASVFKPGGNAPVANISRRERDAVAQRGKLDLLAKLDAVSAERSGGQDAIESAIANYEMAFRMQSSVPELTDLSGEPDKLKELYGMNHKYDKTRIFASECLMARRLVERGVRFVELTCPNTGNDRWDAHSNLKKNHENNSLAVDQPIGALLTDLKQRGMLKDTLVIWAGEFGRTPFAQGSNGRDHHPFAYSIWMAGGGIKGGTIYGETDQFGYHVVEGKLQMHDMHATMLHLLGIDHERSTYRFSGRDMRLTDVHGHVVHDIIA
;
A
#
# COMPACT_ATOMS: atom_id res chain seq x y z
N MET A 1 5.66 25.94 -12.26
CA MET A 1 5.42 27.02 -13.25
C MET A 1 4.69 26.41 -14.44
N HIS A 2 3.40 26.66 -14.58
CA HIS A 2 2.65 26.23 -15.76
C HIS A 2 3.02 27.12 -16.95
N CYS A 3 3.47 26.47 -18.03
CA CYS A 3 3.64 27.15 -19.30
C CYS A 3 2.25 27.49 -19.89
N ARG A 4 1.78 28.75 -19.73
CA ARG A 4 0.49 29.24 -20.24
C ARG A 4 0.49 29.54 -21.73
N ASN A 5 1.47 29.08 -22.49
CA ASN A 5 1.61 29.36 -23.92
C ASN A 5 1.28 28.16 -24.81
N PHE A 6 0.08 27.58 -24.63
CA PHE A 6 -0.50 26.77 -25.70
C PHE A 6 -1.29 27.71 -26.62
N GLN A 7 -0.69 28.14 -27.72
CA GLN A 7 -1.43 28.78 -28.82
C GLN A 7 -2.00 27.64 -29.67
N PRO A 8 -3.32 27.55 -29.79
CA PRO A 8 -3.91 26.62 -30.75
C PRO A 8 -3.44 27.00 -32.14
N THR A 9 -3.06 26.00 -32.93
CA THR A 9 -2.73 26.19 -34.35
C THR A 9 -3.87 26.97 -35.02
N PRO A 10 -3.64 28.07 -35.73
CA PRO A 10 -4.70 28.86 -36.35
C PRO A 10 -5.40 27.98 -37.39
N ILE A 11 -6.68 27.76 -37.20
CA ILE A 11 -7.56 27.04 -38.14
C ILE A 11 -7.61 27.89 -39.41
N ASN A 12 -7.28 27.32 -40.56
CA ASN A 12 -7.35 28.05 -41.83
C ASN A 12 -8.83 28.28 -42.24
N ARG A 13 -9.08 29.32 -43.05
CA ARG A 13 -10.43 29.72 -43.46
C ARG A 13 -11.24 28.59 -44.12
N ARG A 14 -10.60 27.60 -44.73
CA ARG A 14 -11.22 26.47 -45.40
C ARG A 14 -11.68 25.41 -44.39
N GLU A 15 -10.95 25.20 -43.29
CA GLU A 15 -11.34 24.32 -42.18
C GLU A 15 -12.47 24.94 -41.36
N LEU A 16 -12.44 26.27 -41.15
CA LEU A 16 -13.54 26.98 -40.50
C LEU A 16 -14.84 26.89 -41.34
N LEU A 17 -14.77 27.03 -42.64
CA LEU A 17 -15.93 26.92 -43.55
C LEU A 17 -16.44 25.46 -43.69
N LYS A 18 -15.57 24.48 -43.62
CA LYS A 18 -15.97 23.06 -43.54
C LYS A 18 -16.65 22.73 -42.23
N ALA A 19 -16.15 23.25 -41.08
CA ALA A 19 -16.73 23.10 -39.78
C ALA A 19 -18.08 23.81 -39.61
N SER A 20 -18.27 24.98 -40.28
CA SER A 20 -19.54 25.70 -40.23
C SER A 20 -20.66 25.08 -41.11
N GLY A 21 -20.31 24.17 -42.06
CA GLY A 21 -21.26 23.39 -42.86
C GLY A 21 -21.99 22.26 -42.09
N PHE A 22 -21.46 21.84 -40.97
CA PHE A 22 -22.10 20.93 -40.02
C PHE A 22 -22.63 21.75 -38.86
N GLY A 23 -23.82 22.26 -38.96
CA GLY A 23 -24.57 23.10 -38.05
C GLY A 23 -23.95 23.34 -36.64
N PHE A 24 -23.82 24.59 -36.24
CA PHE A 24 -23.32 25.06 -34.95
C PHE A 24 -23.88 24.28 -33.70
N GLY A 25 -25.09 23.70 -33.89
CA GLY A 25 -25.74 22.87 -32.88
C GLY A 25 -25.08 21.50 -32.64
N ALA A 26 -24.52 20.85 -33.67
CA ALA A 26 -23.85 19.56 -33.53
C ALA A 26 -22.46 19.76 -32.85
N PHE A 27 -21.78 20.87 -33.17
CA PHE A 27 -20.49 21.22 -32.53
C PHE A 27 -20.68 21.64 -31.05
N ALA A 28 -21.76 22.37 -30.75
CA ALA A 28 -22.11 22.71 -29.36
C ALA A 28 -22.54 21.48 -28.58
N LEU A 29 -23.28 20.57 -29.19
CA LEU A 29 -23.70 19.32 -28.55
C LEU A 29 -22.52 18.36 -28.33
N ASP A 30 -21.58 18.27 -29.27
CA ASP A 30 -20.37 17.46 -29.13
C ASP A 30 -19.39 18.07 -28.14
N ALA A 31 -19.23 19.39 -28.11
CA ALA A 31 -18.46 20.10 -27.10
C ALA A 31 -19.11 19.98 -25.71
N MET A 32 -20.43 20.11 -25.60
CA MET A 32 -21.16 19.90 -24.35
C MET A 32 -21.17 18.44 -23.91
N SER A 33 -21.27 17.47 -24.82
CA SER A 33 -21.13 16.05 -24.50
C SER A 33 -19.68 15.68 -24.18
N GLY A 34 -18.69 16.26 -24.85
CA GLY A 34 -17.28 16.09 -24.52
C GLY A 34 -16.92 16.69 -23.15
N LEU A 35 -17.44 17.84 -22.79
CA LEU A 35 -17.28 18.44 -21.46
C LEU A 35 -18.06 17.67 -20.39
N ALA A 36 -19.25 17.13 -20.72
CA ALA A 36 -20.03 16.29 -19.81
C ALA A 36 -19.38 14.90 -19.60
N HIS A 37 -18.64 14.37 -20.58
CA HIS A 37 -17.91 13.10 -20.45
C HIS A 37 -16.51 13.26 -19.84
N ALA A 38 -15.91 14.43 -19.87
CA ALA A 38 -14.64 14.72 -19.16
C ALA A 38 -14.78 14.79 -17.64
N GLY A 39 -16.01 14.82 -17.11
CA GLY A 39 -16.27 15.03 -15.67
C GLY A 39 -16.85 13.86 -14.90
N GLN A 40 -17.24 12.75 -15.55
CA GLN A 40 -17.87 11.63 -14.82
C GLN A 40 -17.44 10.27 -15.38
N GLN A 41 -16.22 9.85 -15.12
CA GLN A 41 -16.02 8.39 -15.02
C GLN A 41 -16.95 7.88 -13.91
N LYS A 42 -17.82 6.92 -14.25
CA LYS A 42 -18.68 6.25 -13.27
C LYS A 42 -17.77 5.68 -12.18
N ARG A 43 -17.72 6.34 -11.01
CA ARG A 43 -17.06 5.80 -9.84
C ARG A 43 -17.79 4.55 -9.41
N GLY A 44 -17.05 3.50 -9.11
CA GLY A 44 -17.61 2.24 -8.68
C GLY A 44 -16.93 1.05 -9.36
N PRO A 45 -17.30 -0.17 -8.96
CA PRO A 45 -16.69 -1.37 -9.50
C PRO A 45 -17.04 -1.55 -10.98
N HIS A 46 -16.06 -2.01 -11.75
CA HIS A 46 -16.20 -2.34 -13.18
C HIS A 46 -16.66 -3.78 -13.39
N HIS A 47 -16.46 -4.64 -12.38
CA HIS A 47 -16.83 -6.05 -12.37
C HIS A 47 -17.11 -6.55 -10.94
N GLN A 48 -17.31 -7.84 -10.75
CA GLN A 48 -17.64 -8.43 -9.44
C GLN A 48 -16.55 -8.13 -8.39
N VAL A 49 -16.98 -7.54 -7.27
CA VAL A 49 -16.13 -7.25 -6.10
C VAL A 49 -15.91 -8.53 -5.31
N ARG A 50 -14.66 -8.85 -4.99
CA ARG A 50 -14.25 -9.95 -4.11
C ARG A 50 -13.75 -9.41 -2.77
N ALA A 51 -13.06 -8.28 -2.78
CA ALA A 51 -12.60 -7.58 -1.58
C ALA A 51 -13.26 -6.21 -1.48
N LYS A 52 -13.71 -5.83 -0.28
CA LYS A 52 -14.24 -4.49 0.00
C LYS A 52 -13.17 -3.55 0.52
N ASN A 53 -12.23 -4.09 1.29
CA ASN A 53 -11.21 -3.34 2.00
C ASN A 53 -9.84 -3.95 1.78
N VAL A 54 -8.80 -3.13 1.93
CA VAL A 54 -7.40 -3.57 1.92
C VAL A 54 -6.76 -3.20 3.25
N ILE A 55 -6.01 -4.14 3.83
CA ILE A 55 -5.03 -3.87 4.89
C ILE A 55 -3.65 -4.18 4.29
N PHE A 56 -2.82 -3.16 4.14
CA PHE A 56 -1.47 -3.29 3.62
C PHE A 56 -0.47 -3.25 4.78
N LEU A 57 0.19 -4.37 5.02
CA LEU A 57 1.22 -4.55 6.04
C LEU A 57 2.57 -4.23 5.39
N TYR A 58 3.01 -3.00 5.52
CA TYR A 58 4.22 -2.52 4.88
C TYR A 58 5.46 -2.85 5.71
N MET A 59 6.29 -3.75 5.19
CA MET A 59 7.53 -4.24 5.82
C MET A 59 8.73 -3.48 5.27
N ASP A 60 8.82 -2.23 5.65
CA ASP A 60 9.81 -1.25 5.23
C ASP A 60 11.26 -1.70 5.49
N GLY A 61 12.08 -1.65 4.46
CA GLY A 61 13.50 -1.99 4.53
C GLY A 61 13.88 -3.34 3.90
N GLY A 62 12.93 -4.04 3.29
CA GLY A 62 13.19 -5.25 2.50
C GLY A 62 13.44 -6.50 3.35
N VAL A 63 12.38 -7.21 3.71
CA VAL A 63 12.47 -8.51 4.42
C VAL A 63 13.21 -9.53 3.55
N SER A 64 14.16 -10.24 4.15
CA SER A 64 14.88 -11.31 3.47
C SER A 64 13.96 -12.49 3.15
N HIS A 65 13.68 -12.72 1.86
CA HIS A 65 12.84 -13.82 1.41
C HIS A 65 13.47 -15.19 1.70
N VAL A 66 14.80 -15.32 1.54
CA VAL A 66 15.52 -16.57 1.83
C VAL A 66 15.62 -16.90 3.33
N ASP A 67 15.27 -15.94 4.18
CA ASP A 67 15.20 -16.11 5.63
C ASP A 67 13.75 -16.16 6.16
N SER A 68 12.74 -16.06 5.29
CA SER A 68 11.32 -15.99 5.68
C SER A 68 10.42 -17.02 4.98
N PHE A 69 10.06 -16.80 3.70
CA PHE A 69 9.05 -17.59 2.99
C PHE A 69 9.60 -18.37 1.78
N ASP A 70 10.89 -18.24 1.46
CA ASP A 70 11.54 -18.91 0.33
C ASP A 70 12.81 -19.65 0.76
N PRO A 71 12.70 -20.81 1.47
CA PRO A 71 13.83 -21.56 1.99
C PRO A 71 14.73 -22.09 0.86
N LYS A 72 16.05 -21.92 1.01
CA LYS A 72 17.05 -22.32 0.03
C LYS A 72 18.12 -23.22 0.66
N PRO A 73 17.98 -24.55 0.59
CA PRO A 73 18.96 -25.50 1.13
C PRO A 73 20.39 -25.29 0.61
N ALA A 74 20.52 -24.87 -0.67
CA ALA A 74 21.82 -24.59 -1.31
C ALA A 74 22.63 -23.50 -0.57
N LEU A 75 21.97 -22.57 0.11
CA LEU A 75 22.67 -21.57 0.92
C LEU A 75 23.43 -22.20 2.10
N LYS A 76 22.87 -23.26 2.69
CA LYS A 76 23.53 -24.01 3.77
C LYS A 76 24.68 -24.84 3.22
N GLU A 77 24.49 -25.50 2.09
CA GLU A 77 25.49 -26.35 1.42
C GLU A 77 26.71 -25.55 0.95
N HIS A 78 26.46 -24.34 0.45
CA HIS A 78 27.51 -23.48 -0.13
C HIS A 78 27.90 -22.30 0.76
N ASN A 79 27.52 -22.33 2.04
CA ASN A 79 27.84 -21.26 2.98
C ASN A 79 29.34 -20.95 3.02
N GLY A 80 29.71 -19.69 2.93
CA GLY A 80 31.08 -19.22 2.95
C GLY A 80 31.82 -19.28 1.60
N LYS A 81 31.18 -19.84 0.53
CA LYS A 81 31.74 -19.84 -0.83
C LYS A 81 31.51 -18.51 -1.55
N ASN A 82 32.21 -18.27 -2.63
CA ASN A 82 32.04 -17.06 -3.44
C ASN A 82 30.76 -17.18 -4.29
N PRO A 83 29.82 -16.24 -4.25
CA PRO A 83 28.62 -16.28 -5.09
C PRO A 83 28.94 -16.29 -6.60
N ALA A 84 30.03 -15.65 -7.02
CA ALA A 84 30.47 -15.64 -8.44
C ALA A 84 30.85 -17.02 -8.99
N ASP A 85 31.07 -18.01 -8.13
CA ASP A 85 31.33 -19.40 -8.55
C ASP A 85 30.03 -20.10 -9.02
N PHE A 86 28.86 -19.54 -8.71
CA PHE A 86 27.56 -20.17 -8.96
C PHE A 86 26.64 -19.35 -9.88
N PHE A 87 26.71 -18.02 -9.81
CA PHE A 87 25.89 -17.13 -10.64
C PHE A 87 26.58 -15.79 -10.87
N LYS A 88 26.17 -15.10 -11.94
CA LYS A 88 26.64 -13.74 -12.22
C LYS A 88 25.98 -12.75 -11.27
N VAL A 89 26.77 -12.17 -10.36
CA VAL A 89 26.28 -11.13 -9.46
C VAL A 89 26.06 -9.84 -10.25
N ALA A 90 24.83 -9.34 -10.25
CA ALA A 90 24.47 -8.08 -10.88
C ALA A 90 24.80 -6.90 -9.95
N PRO A 91 25.14 -5.71 -10.50
CA PRO A 91 25.36 -4.51 -9.71
C PRO A 91 24.08 -4.12 -8.96
N THR A 92 24.24 -3.72 -7.70
CA THR A 92 23.22 -3.06 -6.86
C THR A 92 23.73 -1.69 -6.40
N GLN A 93 23.10 -1.08 -5.43
CA GLN A 93 23.55 0.19 -4.85
C GLN A 93 24.97 0.09 -4.27
N PHE A 94 25.30 -1.06 -3.66
CA PHE A 94 26.59 -1.32 -3.05
C PHE A 94 27.32 -2.46 -3.76
N ASN A 95 28.65 -2.40 -3.84
CA ASN A 95 29.48 -3.43 -4.47
C ASN A 95 30.26 -4.27 -3.46
N ASN A 96 29.86 -4.23 -2.17
CA ASN A 96 30.53 -4.98 -1.09
C ASN A 96 29.95 -6.40 -0.99
N ASN A 97 30.12 -7.21 -2.04
CA ASN A 97 29.63 -8.57 -2.12
C ASN A 97 30.50 -9.49 -1.27
N GLY A 98 29.91 -10.02 -0.19
CA GLY A 98 30.54 -11.03 0.66
C GLY A 98 30.32 -12.45 0.13
N LYS A 99 30.41 -13.42 1.04
CA LYS A 99 30.24 -14.86 0.76
C LYS A 99 28.77 -15.27 0.83
N ILE A 100 28.41 -16.37 0.19
CA ILE A 100 27.09 -17.01 0.36
C ILE A 100 26.84 -17.14 1.86
N LEU A 101 25.65 -16.72 2.30
CA LEU A 101 25.27 -16.68 3.70
C LEU A 101 24.04 -17.57 3.91
N ALA A 102 24.24 -18.66 4.66
CA ALA A 102 23.14 -19.52 5.07
C ALA A 102 22.14 -18.76 5.95
N SER A 103 20.88 -19.13 5.86
CA SER A 103 19.88 -18.66 6.82
C SER A 103 20.22 -19.14 8.22
N PRO A 104 20.25 -18.27 9.23
CA PRO A 104 20.49 -18.68 10.61
C PRO A 104 19.23 -19.26 11.29
N TRP A 105 18.10 -19.36 10.60
CA TRP A 105 16.83 -19.89 11.12
C TRP A 105 16.48 -21.22 10.52
N ASN A 106 15.59 -21.95 11.22
CA ASN A 106 15.04 -23.18 10.73
C ASN A 106 13.73 -22.97 9.99
N PHE A 107 13.41 -23.90 9.11
CA PHE A 107 12.19 -23.90 8.32
C PHE A 107 11.43 -25.19 8.54
N LYS A 108 10.11 -25.10 8.60
CA LYS A 108 9.23 -26.26 8.68
C LYS A 108 7.93 -26.03 7.93
N PRO A 109 7.24 -27.09 7.49
CA PRO A 109 5.92 -27.00 6.89
C PRO A 109 4.87 -26.62 7.91
N TYR A 110 3.87 -25.83 7.46
CA TYR A 110 2.71 -25.43 8.24
C TYR A 110 1.41 -25.67 7.46
N GLY A 111 0.29 -25.73 8.20
CA GLY A 111 -1.04 -25.91 7.64
C GLY A 111 -1.23 -27.23 6.91
N GLN A 112 -2.36 -27.36 6.23
CA GLN A 112 -2.66 -28.49 5.35
C GLN A 112 -1.93 -28.36 3.99
N SER A 113 -1.69 -27.14 3.55
CA SER A 113 -0.94 -26.82 2.32
C SER A 113 0.53 -27.21 2.40
N GLY A 114 1.09 -27.36 3.62
CA GLY A 114 2.49 -27.70 3.81
C GLY A 114 3.47 -26.58 3.42
N ILE A 115 3.01 -25.34 3.30
CA ILE A 115 3.88 -24.21 2.97
C ILE A 115 4.96 -24.07 4.04
N VAL A 116 6.21 -24.04 3.58
CA VAL A 116 7.38 -23.98 4.47
C VAL A 116 7.67 -22.54 4.84
N VAL A 117 7.74 -22.25 6.12
CA VAL A 117 7.99 -20.91 6.68
C VAL A 117 9.08 -20.99 7.74
N SER A 118 9.87 -19.93 7.85
CA SER A 118 10.91 -19.73 8.85
C SER A 118 10.32 -19.64 10.27
N ASP A 119 11.09 -20.06 11.26
CA ASP A 119 10.77 -19.91 12.69
C ASP A 119 10.82 -18.42 13.17
N LEU A 120 11.13 -17.48 12.30
CA LEU A 120 10.90 -16.04 12.51
C LEU A 120 9.41 -15.67 12.61
N PHE A 121 8.52 -16.44 11.93
CA PHE A 121 7.11 -16.08 11.79
C PHE A 121 6.15 -17.19 12.23
N PRO A 122 6.26 -17.71 13.48
CA PRO A 122 5.48 -18.86 13.93
C PRO A 122 3.99 -18.59 14.08
N ASN A 123 3.55 -17.33 14.24
CA ASN A 123 2.14 -16.97 14.36
C ASN A 123 1.51 -16.70 13.00
N ILE A 124 2.19 -15.98 12.11
CA ILE A 124 1.78 -15.78 10.72
C ILE A 124 1.66 -17.13 10.01
N ALA A 125 2.62 -18.02 10.21
CA ALA A 125 2.66 -19.34 9.59
C ALA A 125 1.45 -20.25 9.91
N LYS A 126 0.71 -20.01 11.00
CA LYS A 126 -0.54 -20.70 11.30
C LYS A 126 -1.67 -20.44 10.28
N HIS A 127 -1.51 -19.40 9.46
CA HIS A 127 -2.49 -18.95 8.50
C HIS A 127 -2.11 -19.23 7.04
N VAL A 128 -1.09 -20.06 6.77
CA VAL A 128 -0.63 -20.34 5.40
C VAL A 128 -1.71 -20.91 4.49
N ASP A 129 -2.70 -21.62 5.07
CA ASP A 129 -3.84 -22.15 4.31
C ASP A 129 -4.83 -21.06 3.86
N ASP A 130 -4.73 -19.85 4.40
CA ASP A 130 -5.49 -18.67 3.99
C ASP A 130 -4.68 -17.72 3.07
N MET A 131 -3.42 -18.07 2.77
CA MET A 131 -2.47 -17.20 2.05
C MET A 131 -2.11 -17.72 0.67
N ALA A 132 -1.87 -16.81 -0.24
CA ALA A 132 -1.04 -17.05 -1.43
C ALA A 132 0.34 -16.41 -1.18
N VAL A 133 1.38 -17.23 -1.15
CA VAL A 133 2.77 -16.79 -1.03
C VAL A 133 3.35 -16.65 -2.43
N VAL A 134 3.71 -15.43 -2.82
CA VAL A 134 4.36 -15.13 -4.10
C VAL A 134 5.86 -15.02 -3.87
N ARG A 135 6.66 -15.89 -4.52
CA ARG A 135 8.12 -15.95 -4.39
C ARG A 135 8.87 -15.26 -5.51
N SER A 136 8.15 -14.75 -6.48
CA SER A 136 8.70 -14.31 -7.78
C SER A 136 8.57 -12.81 -8.02
N MET A 137 8.41 -12.02 -6.96
CA MET A 137 8.38 -10.57 -7.07
C MET A 137 9.75 -10.01 -7.46
N THR A 138 9.73 -8.95 -8.28
CA THR A 138 10.92 -8.18 -8.64
C THR A 138 10.65 -6.69 -8.54
N SER A 139 11.68 -5.90 -8.24
CA SER A 139 11.65 -4.44 -8.27
C SER A 139 12.61 -3.91 -9.35
N ASN A 140 12.33 -2.72 -9.85
CA ASN A 140 13.22 -2.05 -10.80
C ASN A 140 14.30 -1.21 -10.09
N PHE A 141 14.23 -1.10 -8.77
CA PHE A 141 15.07 -0.23 -7.97
C PHE A 141 15.72 -0.99 -6.82
N SER A 142 16.98 -0.70 -6.57
CA SER A 142 17.79 -1.25 -5.48
C SER A 142 18.11 -0.21 -4.39
N GLU A 143 17.46 0.96 -4.43
CA GLU A 143 17.56 2.04 -3.44
C GLU A 143 16.18 2.26 -2.84
N HIS A 144 16.11 2.47 -1.51
CA HIS A 144 14.85 2.49 -0.76
C HIS A 144 13.87 3.56 -1.23
N THR A 145 14.32 4.80 -1.48
CA THR A 145 13.41 5.91 -1.83
C THR A 145 12.67 5.64 -3.14
N ASN A 146 13.41 5.28 -4.19
CA ASN A 146 12.81 4.97 -5.48
C ASN A 146 11.98 3.69 -5.44
N ALA A 147 12.45 2.66 -4.71
CA ALA A 147 11.72 1.41 -4.56
C ALA A 147 10.42 1.60 -3.74
N ASN A 148 10.43 2.47 -2.72
CA ASN A 148 9.23 2.82 -1.96
C ASN A 148 8.21 3.58 -2.82
N TYR A 149 8.65 4.56 -3.59
CA TYR A 149 7.76 5.20 -4.55
C TYR A 149 7.19 4.18 -5.55
N PHE A 150 8.02 3.26 -6.04
CA PHE A 150 7.57 2.23 -6.97
C PHE A 150 6.54 1.28 -6.35
N LEU A 151 6.77 0.84 -5.11
CA LEU A 151 5.83 0.01 -4.35
C LEU A 151 4.48 0.72 -4.16
N HIS A 152 4.49 1.99 -3.75
CA HIS A 152 3.28 2.71 -3.38
C HIS A 152 2.54 3.32 -4.56
N THR A 153 3.25 3.73 -5.62
CA THR A 153 2.68 4.55 -6.69
C THR A 153 2.81 3.97 -8.10
N GLY A 154 3.50 2.83 -8.25
CA GLY A 154 3.82 2.26 -9.56
C GLY A 154 4.87 3.06 -10.35
N SER A 155 5.56 4.01 -9.71
CA SER A 155 6.61 4.84 -10.34
C SER A 155 7.74 5.06 -9.36
N GLY A 156 8.98 4.91 -9.79
CA GLY A 156 10.15 5.22 -8.95
C GLY A 156 10.40 6.71 -8.73
N LEU A 157 9.51 7.58 -9.20
CA LEU A 157 9.62 9.03 -9.07
C LEU A 157 8.46 9.58 -8.23
N GLN A 158 8.76 10.60 -7.43
CA GLN A 158 7.81 11.37 -6.65
C GLN A 158 6.72 12.03 -7.53
N GLY A 159 5.53 12.27 -6.96
CA GLY A 159 4.46 13.08 -7.55
C GLY A 159 3.34 12.25 -8.19
N ARG A 160 3.42 10.93 -8.18
CA ARG A 160 2.30 10.06 -8.58
C ARG A 160 1.41 9.69 -7.39
N PRO A 161 0.10 9.46 -7.62
CA PRO A 161 -0.80 9.03 -6.55
C PRO A 161 -0.44 7.63 -6.05
N SER A 162 -0.56 7.45 -4.74
CA SER A 162 -0.39 6.15 -4.09
C SER A 162 -1.54 5.18 -4.40
N MET A 163 -1.29 3.88 -4.22
CA MET A 163 -2.30 2.83 -4.43
C MET A 163 -3.55 3.06 -3.58
N GLY A 164 -3.41 3.51 -2.31
CA GLY A 164 -4.57 3.85 -1.47
C GLY A 164 -5.37 5.04 -2.00
N ALA A 165 -4.68 6.05 -2.58
CA ALA A 165 -5.34 7.17 -3.26
C ALA A 165 -6.11 6.71 -4.51
N TRP A 166 -5.53 5.82 -5.32
CA TRP A 166 -6.22 5.26 -6.49
C TRP A 166 -7.43 4.39 -6.11
N VAL A 167 -7.32 3.57 -5.06
CA VAL A 167 -8.44 2.74 -4.57
C VAL A 167 -9.60 3.64 -4.10
N THR A 168 -9.30 4.69 -3.33
CA THR A 168 -10.34 5.62 -2.86
C THR A 168 -10.89 6.52 -3.98
N TYR A 169 -10.10 6.87 -4.96
CA TYR A 169 -10.58 7.56 -6.15
C TYR A 169 -11.58 6.70 -6.93
N GLY A 170 -11.25 5.41 -7.16
CA GLY A 170 -12.09 4.50 -7.94
C GLY A 170 -13.39 4.10 -7.24
N LEU A 171 -13.35 3.83 -5.93
CA LEU A 171 -14.47 3.24 -5.19
C LEU A 171 -15.11 4.18 -4.14
N GLY A 172 -14.44 5.26 -3.76
CA GLY A 172 -14.82 6.04 -2.58
C GLY A 172 -14.61 5.28 -1.28
N SER A 173 -15.27 5.73 -0.21
CA SER A 173 -15.28 5.08 1.11
C SER A 173 -16.71 4.69 1.49
N GLU A 174 -16.86 3.55 2.19
CA GLU A 174 -18.14 3.19 2.80
C GLU A 174 -18.33 3.92 4.14
N SER A 175 -17.22 4.36 4.75
CA SER A 175 -17.28 5.21 5.95
C SER A 175 -17.70 6.63 5.60
N LYS A 176 -18.65 7.17 6.39
CA LYS A 176 -19.08 8.56 6.26
C LYS A 176 -18.26 9.51 7.13
N ASP A 177 -17.63 8.98 8.18
CA ASP A 177 -17.03 9.77 9.27
C ASP A 177 -15.52 9.55 9.40
N LEU A 178 -14.95 8.68 8.56
CA LEU A 178 -13.52 8.38 8.48
C LEU A 178 -13.02 8.49 7.04
N PRO A 179 -11.75 8.86 6.83
CA PRO A 179 -11.12 8.90 5.51
C PRO A 179 -11.15 7.54 4.83
N GLY A 180 -11.22 7.50 3.51
CA GLY A 180 -11.18 6.26 2.75
C GLY A 180 -9.79 5.61 2.73
N PHE A 181 -8.74 6.40 2.92
CA PHE A 181 -7.36 5.95 3.01
C PHE A 181 -6.71 6.43 4.31
N VAL A 182 -6.25 5.49 5.12
CA VAL A 182 -5.61 5.73 6.42
C VAL A 182 -4.25 5.03 6.46
N VAL A 183 -3.22 5.74 6.90
CA VAL A 183 -1.92 5.18 7.28
C VAL A 183 -1.80 5.18 8.79
N VAL A 184 -1.64 4.02 9.41
CA VAL A 184 -1.36 3.88 10.83
C VAL A 184 0.16 3.77 11.01
N ASN A 185 0.76 4.81 11.58
CA ASN A 185 2.20 4.97 11.65
C ASN A 185 2.78 4.43 12.96
N GLY A 186 3.56 3.36 12.86
CA GLY A 186 4.22 2.67 13.98
C GLY A 186 5.42 3.38 14.58
N GLY A 187 5.77 4.56 14.09
CA GLY A 187 6.85 5.38 14.63
C GLY A 187 7.98 5.70 13.67
N LEU A 188 7.99 5.10 12.47
CA LEU A 188 8.94 5.42 11.41
C LEU A 188 8.22 5.94 10.17
N THR A 189 8.79 6.97 9.56
CA THR A 189 8.41 7.41 8.21
C THR A 189 9.39 6.76 7.23
N PRO A 190 8.91 6.05 6.19
CA PRO A 190 9.81 5.38 5.26
C PRO A 190 10.63 6.37 4.41
N PRO A 191 11.74 5.95 3.80
CA PRO A 191 12.42 6.73 2.78
C PRO A 191 11.45 7.15 1.67
N GLY A 192 11.55 8.40 1.23
CA GLY A 192 10.54 9.05 0.39
C GLY A 192 9.48 9.83 1.18
N GLY A 193 9.42 9.66 2.51
CA GLY A 193 8.57 10.45 3.39
C GLY A 193 7.07 10.22 3.17
N LEU A 194 6.28 11.24 3.45
CA LEU A 194 4.82 11.18 3.29
C LEU A 194 4.38 11.17 1.83
N ASP A 195 5.28 11.41 0.89
CA ASP A 195 4.97 11.37 -0.55
C ASP A 195 4.64 9.95 -1.04
N ASN A 196 5.05 8.92 -0.30
CA ASN A 196 4.60 7.55 -0.51
C ASN A 196 3.08 7.38 -0.36
N PHE A 197 2.42 8.25 0.42
CA PHE A 197 1.00 8.16 0.79
C PHE A 197 0.15 9.28 0.20
N ASN A 198 0.73 10.05 -0.73
CA ASN A 198 0.13 11.26 -1.26
C ASN A 198 -0.90 10.96 -2.36
N SER A 199 -1.77 11.94 -2.63
CA SER A 199 -2.70 11.90 -3.77
C SER A 199 -2.04 12.25 -5.11
N GLY A 200 -0.80 12.75 -5.11
CA GLY A 200 -0.09 13.16 -6.32
C GLY A 200 -0.90 14.14 -7.15
N PHE A 201 -1.23 13.77 -8.39
CA PHE A 201 -2.07 14.59 -9.27
C PHE A 201 -3.58 14.35 -9.10
N LEU A 202 -4.01 13.37 -8.30
CA LEU A 202 -5.41 13.23 -7.92
C LEU A 202 -5.81 14.33 -6.92
N PRO A 203 -7.09 14.67 -6.80
CA PRO A 203 -7.57 15.62 -5.79
C PRO A 203 -7.08 15.27 -4.38
N ALA A 204 -6.71 16.29 -3.59
CA ALA A 204 -6.12 16.11 -2.26
C ALA A 204 -7.05 15.40 -1.24
N SER A 205 -8.34 15.29 -1.55
CA SER A 205 -9.30 14.52 -0.74
C SER A 205 -9.04 13.01 -0.74
N TYR A 206 -8.21 12.50 -1.63
CA TYR A 206 -7.86 11.07 -1.73
C TYR A 206 -6.53 10.70 -1.07
N GLN A 207 -5.76 11.70 -0.57
CA GLN A 207 -4.52 11.41 0.15
C GLN A 207 -4.77 10.71 1.48
N ALA A 208 -3.75 10.02 2.00
CA ALA A 208 -3.83 9.36 3.28
C ALA A 208 -4.03 10.35 4.44
N SER A 209 -4.82 9.92 5.42
CA SER A 209 -4.80 10.52 6.76
C SER A 209 -3.89 9.66 7.65
N VAL A 210 -2.88 10.30 8.26
CA VAL A 210 -1.90 9.58 9.09
C VAL A 210 -2.38 9.54 10.54
N PHE A 211 -2.53 8.32 11.07
CA PHE A 211 -2.90 8.04 12.45
C PHE A 211 -1.68 7.55 13.22
N LYS A 212 -1.54 7.97 14.47
CA LYS A 212 -0.46 7.54 15.37
C LYS A 212 -1.08 6.88 16.59
N PRO A 213 -1.05 5.55 16.71
CA PRO A 213 -1.56 4.89 17.89
C PRO A 213 -0.73 5.26 19.13
N GLY A 214 -1.39 5.37 20.28
CA GLY A 214 -0.74 5.57 21.59
C GLY A 214 -0.28 6.99 21.92
N GLY A 215 -0.62 7.99 21.12
CA GLY A 215 -0.34 9.41 21.42
C GLY A 215 -1.52 10.14 22.05
N ASN A 216 -1.28 11.30 22.69
CA ASN A 216 -2.33 12.18 23.20
C ASN A 216 -3.25 12.75 22.10
N ALA A 217 -2.80 12.67 20.84
CA ALA A 217 -3.55 13.06 19.65
C ALA A 217 -3.29 12.04 18.54
N PRO A 218 -4.17 11.04 18.37
CA PRO A 218 -4.00 10.00 17.36
C PRO A 218 -3.99 10.54 15.92
N VAL A 219 -4.62 11.70 15.71
CA VAL A 219 -4.58 12.45 14.45
C VAL A 219 -4.21 13.89 14.75
N ALA A 220 -3.30 14.46 13.96
CA ALA A 220 -2.88 15.84 14.13
C ALA A 220 -4.05 16.81 13.91
N ASN A 221 -4.15 17.82 14.78
CA ASN A 221 -5.17 18.88 14.70
C ASN A 221 -6.63 18.40 14.75
N ILE A 222 -6.91 17.21 15.30
CA ILE A 222 -8.26 16.67 15.41
C ILE A 222 -9.12 17.43 16.43
N SER A 223 -8.50 18.06 17.41
CA SER A 223 -9.22 18.77 18.47
C SER A 223 -9.81 20.07 17.97
N ARG A 224 -11.09 20.30 18.36
CA ARG A 224 -11.78 21.54 18.07
C ARG A 224 -11.09 22.72 18.77
N ARG A 225 -10.95 23.84 18.06
CA ARG A 225 -10.43 25.11 18.58
C ARG A 225 -11.53 26.11 18.91
N GLU A 226 -12.71 25.95 18.34
CA GLU A 226 -13.89 26.79 18.57
C GLU A 226 -14.49 26.50 19.95
N ARG A 227 -15.21 27.48 20.48
CA ARG A 227 -15.85 27.42 21.80
C ARG A 227 -16.76 26.21 21.98
N ASP A 228 -17.53 25.87 20.96
CA ASP A 228 -18.46 24.73 20.93
C ASP A 228 -18.67 24.22 19.48
N ALA A 229 -19.40 23.12 19.33
CA ALA A 229 -19.67 22.51 18.03
C ALA A 229 -20.55 23.39 17.13
N VAL A 230 -21.43 24.21 17.72
CA VAL A 230 -22.31 25.12 16.95
C VAL A 230 -21.50 26.25 16.33
N ALA A 231 -20.57 26.84 17.08
CA ALA A 231 -19.66 27.88 16.59
C ALA A 231 -18.75 27.31 15.46
N GLN A 232 -18.26 26.06 15.62
CA GLN A 232 -17.47 25.40 14.59
C GLN A 232 -18.30 25.13 13.34
N ARG A 233 -19.53 24.60 13.47
CA ARG A 233 -20.41 24.35 12.32
C ARG A 233 -20.70 25.64 11.57
N GLY A 234 -21.05 26.72 12.29
CA GLY A 234 -21.28 28.03 11.67
C GLY A 234 -20.08 28.58 10.91
N LYS A 235 -18.86 28.37 11.42
CA LYS A 235 -17.62 28.70 10.71
C LYS A 235 -17.44 27.88 9.44
N LEU A 236 -17.67 26.57 9.50
CA LEU A 236 -17.55 25.69 8.33
C LEU A 236 -18.59 26.03 7.26
N ASP A 237 -19.83 26.35 7.65
CA ASP A 237 -20.89 26.78 6.74
C ASP A 237 -20.55 28.12 6.05
N LEU A 238 -19.91 29.03 6.77
CA LEU A 238 -19.41 30.27 6.19
C LEU A 238 -18.27 30.02 5.21
N LEU A 239 -17.29 29.18 5.57
CA LEU A 239 -16.17 28.81 4.69
C LEU A 239 -16.70 28.14 3.42
N ALA A 240 -17.63 27.19 3.54
CA ALA A 240 -18.22 26.53 2.38
C ALA A 240 -18.90 27.51 1.40
N LYS A 241 -19.59 28.55 1.94
CA LYS A 241 -20.19 29.59 1.11
C LYS A 241 -19.15 30.46 0.40
N LEU A 242 -18.06 30.82 1.10
CA LEU A 242 -16.96 31.61 0.50
C LEU A 242 -16.23 30.81 -0.57
N ASP A 243 -15.97 29.53 -0.29
CA ASP A 243 -15.30 28.62 -1.22
C ASP A 243 -16.17 28.36 -2.46
N ALA A 244 -17.50 28.22 -2.32
CA ALA A 244 -18.43 28.09 -3.44
C ALA A 244 -18.37 29.32 -4.38
N VAL A 245 -18.36 30.54 -3.81
CA VAL A 245 -18.20 31.77 -4.61
C VAL A 245 -16.84 31.81 -5.31
N SER A 246 -15.78 31.34 -4.63
CA SER A 246 -14.43 31.27 -5.20
C SER A 246 -14.35 30.24 -6.33
N ALA A 247 -14.96 29.07 -6.14
CA ALA A 247 -15.05 28.01 -7.15
C ALA A 247 -15.79 28.47 -8.42
N GLU A 248 -16.93 29.15 -8.25
CA GLU A 248 -17.69 29.71 -9.38
C GLU A 248 -16.87 30.71 -10.18
N ARG A 249 -16.14 31.63 -9.50
CA ARG A 249 -15.26 32.61 -10.16
C ARG A 249 -14.05 32.04 -10.88
N SER A 250 -13.54 30.90 -10.39
CA SER A 250 -12.35 30.23 -10.94
C SER A 250 -12.66 29.13 -11.95
N GLY A 251 -13.96 28.88 -12.25
CA GLY A 251 -14.39 27.84 -13.18
C GLY A 251 -14.27 26.42 -12.65
N GLY A 252 -14.42 26.25 -11.32
CA GLY A 252 -14.31 24.97 -10.63
C GLY A 252 -12.85 24.51 -10.52
N GLN A 253 -12.25 24.59 -9.34
CA GLN A 253 -10.89 24.09 -9.10
C GLN A 253 -10.94 22.94 -8.11
N ASP A 254 -10.43 21.77 -8.50
CA ASP A 254 -10.31 20.57 -7.64
C ASP A 254 -9.70 20.86 -6.26
N ALA A 255 -8.82 21.87 -6.18
CA ALA A 255 -8.20 22.28 -4.93
C ALA A 255 -9.21 22.87 -3.92
N ILE A 256 -10.19 23.66 -4.39
CA ILE A 256 -11.22 24.26 -3.53
C ILE A 256 -12.21 23.18 -3.07
N GLU A 257 -12.66 22.32 -3.98
CA GLU A 257 -13.56 21.22 -3.63
C GLU A 257 -12.91 20.24 -2.66
N SER A 258 -11.62 19.94 -2.85
CA SER A 258 -10.84 19.12 -1.93
C SER A 258 -10.70 19.76 -0.54
N ALA A 259 -10.51 21.08 -0.47
CA ALA A 259 -10.43 21.79 0.80
C ALA A 259 -11.76 21.69 1.57
N ILE A 260 -12.89 21.92 0.90
CA ILE A 260 -14.25 21.78 1.50
C ILE A 260 -14.44 20.35 2.03
N ALA A 261 -14.14 19.34 1.18
CA ALA A 261 -14.28 17.93 1.56
C ALA A 261 -13.41 17.57 2.77
N ASN A 262 -12.18 18.07 2.83
CA ASN A 262 -11.24 17.82 3.93
C ASN A 262 -11.69 18.51 5.24
N TYR A 263 -12.24 19.71 5.21
CA TYR A 263 -12.80 20.38 6.40
C TYR A 263 -14.01 19.62 6.95
N GLU A 264 -14.92 19.19 6.09
CA GLU A 264 -16.08 18.38 6.48
C GLU A 264 -15.67 17.02 7.05
N MET A 265 -14.69 16.37 6.44
CA MET A 265 -14.13 15.11 6.95
C MET A 265 -13.50 15.32 8.33
N ALA A 266 -12.64 16.33 8.48
CA ALA A 266 -12.00 16.64 9.77
C ALA A 266 -13.03 16.92 10.87
N PHE A 267 -14.13 17.61 10.55
CA PHE A 267 -15.22 17.86 11.51
C PHE A 267 -15.88 16.55 11.99
N ARG A 268 -16.20 15.64 11.08
CA ARG A 268 -16.79 14.33 11.41
C ARG A 268 -15.82 13.44 12.21
N MET A 269 -14.53 13.48 11.85
CA MET A 269 -13.49 12.73 12.55
C MET A 269 -13.32 13.11 14.02
N GLN A 270 -13.71 14.34 14.43
CA GLN A 270 -13.57 14.79 15.82
C GLN A 270 -14.36 13.93 16.82
N SER A 271 -15.46 13.35 16.39
CA SER A 271 -16.23 12.39 17.22
C SER A 271 -15.79 10.95 16.99
N SER A 272 -15.53 10.57 15.74
CA SER A 272 -15.30 9.16 15.36
C SER A 272 -13.89 8.67 15.69
N VAL A 273 -12.87 9.56 15.64
CA VAL A 273 -11.50 9.17 15.92
C VAL A 273 -11.25 8.82 17.39
N PRO A 274 -11.72 9.60 18.38
CA PRO A 274 -11.57 9.21 19.79
C PRO A 274 -12.18 7.84 20.08
N GLU A 275 -13.39 7.57 19.59
CA GLU A 275 -14.05 6.26 19.74
C GLU A 275 -13.27 5.13 19.06
N LEU A 276 -12.77 5.37 17.83
CA LEU A 276 -11.97 4.40 17.08
C LEU A 276 -10.69 4.01 17.82
N THR A 277 -10.00 5.00 18.40
CA THR A 277 -8.68 4.84 19.01
C THR A 277 -8.71 4.40 20.47
N ASP A 278 -9.86 4.50 21.12
CA ASP A 278 -10.06 3.93 22.45
C ASP A 278 -10.20 2.40 22.36
N LEU A 279 -9.12 1.71 22.67
CA LEU A 279 -9.05 0.25 22.71
C LEU A 279 -9.38 -0.32 24.09
N SER A 280 -9.75 0.50 25.07
CA SER A 280 -10.03 0.06 26.45
C SER A 280 -11.18 -0.91 26.52
N GLY A 281 -12.22 -0.71 25.71
CA GLY A 281 -13.42 -1.55 25.64
C GLY A 281 -13.25 -2.91 24.93
N GLU A 282 -12.09 -3.18 24.32
CA GLU A 282 -11.85 -4.51 23.69
C GLU A 282 -11.66 -5.59 24.77
N PRO A 283 -12.15 -6.83 24.55
CA PRO A 283 -12.00 -7.93 25.50
C PRO A 283 -10.53 -8.23 25.83
N ASP A 284 -10.24 -8.55 27.09
CA ASP A 284 -8.85 -8.83 27.52
C ASP A 284 -8.22 -10.00 26.76
N LYS A 285 -8.98 -11.05 26.47
CA LYS A 285 -8.52 -12.17 25.64
C LYS A 285 -8.10 -11.73 24.22
N LEU A 286 -8.81 -10.74 23.66
CA LEU A 286 -8.46 -10.20 22.36
C LEU A 286 -7.19 -9.36 22.45
N LYS A 287 -7.06 -8.52 23.47
CA LYS A 287 -5.84 -7.74 23.73
C LYS A 287 -4.62 -8.66 23.91
N GLU A 288 -4.78 -9.77 24.64
CA GLU A 288 -3.73 -10.77 24.81
C GLU A 288 -3.37 -11.47 23.49
N LEU A 289 -4.38 -11.86 22.70
CA LEU A 289 -4.19 -12.46 21.37
C LEU A 289 -3.31 -11.59 20.49
N TYR A 290 -3.62 -10.28 20.42
CA TYR A 290 -2.84 -9.31 19.64
C TYR A 290 -1.45 -9.02 20.22
N GLY A 291 -1.20 -9.36 21.49
CA GLY A 291 0.07 -9.08 22.16
C GLY A 291 0.13 -7.70 22.80
N MET A 292 -1.00 -7.07 23.14
CA MET A 292 -1.04 -5.75 23.78
C MET A 292 -0.41 -5.76 25.19
N ASN A 293 -0.28 -6.96 25.81
CA ASN A 293 0.38 -7.17 27.10
C ASN A 293 1.79 -7.75 26.95
N HIS A 294 2.33 -7.82 25.72
CA HIS A 294 3.65 -8.40 25.46
C HIS A 294 4.75 -7.57 26.14
N LYS A 295 5.80 -8.25 26.67
CA LYS A 295 6.93 -7.59 27.33
C LYS A 295 7.73 -6.63 26.41
N TYR A 296 7.78 -6.96 25.11
CA TYR A 296 8.46 -6.13 24.12
C TYR A 296 7.51 -5.01 23.65
N ASP A 297 7.91 -3.76 23.88
CA ASP A 297 7.08 -2.58 23.61
C ASP A 297 6.70 -2.43 22.12
N LYS A 298 7.58 -2.86 21.21
CA LYS A 298 7.32 -2.78 19.76
C LYS A 298 6.20 -3.73 19.33
N THR A 299 6.10 -4.92 19.96
CA THR A 299 4.95 -5.81 19.78
C THR A 299 3.66 -5.12 20.23
N ARG A 300 3.66 -4.44 21.39
CA ARG A 300 2.47 -3.72 21.88
C ARG A 300 2.05 -2.58 20.95
N ILE A 301 3.02 -1.84 20.39
CA ILE A 301 2.76 -0.77 19.42
C ILE A 301 2.08 -1.37 18.19
N PHE A 302 2.69 -2.38 17.57
CA PHE A 302 2.14 -2.99 16.35
C PHE A 302 0.82 -3.75 16.59
N ALA A 303 0.63 -4.30 17.79
CA ALA A 303 -0.64 -4.87 18.24
C ALA A 303 -1.78 -3.83 18.21
N SER A 304 -1.50 -2.63 18.72
CA SER A 304 -2.46 -1.52 18.69
C SER A 304 -2.78 -1.08 17.25
N GLU A 305 -1.79 -1.07 16.36
CA GLU A 305 -1.96 -0.76 14.94
C GLU A 305 -2.83 -1.81 14.23
N CYS A 306 -2.52 -3.09 14.41
CA CYS A 306 -3.28 -4.19 13.83
C CYS A 306 -4.74 -4.19 14.32
N LEU A 307 -4.96 -3.97 15.62
CA LEU A 307 -6.30 -3.88 16.18
C LEU A 307 -7.05 -2.64 15.66
N MET A 308 -6.37 -1.51 15.51
CA MET A 308 -6.93 -0.31 14.90
C MET A 308 -7.27 -0.53 13.42
N ALA A 309 -6.42 -1.23 12.66
CA ALA A 309 -6.71 -1.58 11.26
C ALA A 309 -7.98 -2.42 11.13
N ARG A 310 -8.17 -3.42 12.00
CA ARG A 310 -9.42 -4.20 12.05
C ARG A 310 -10.63 -3.29 12.30
N ARG A 311 -10.54 -2.37 13.27
CA ARG A 311 -11.62 -1.44 13.58
C ARG A 311 -11.90 -0.42 12.47
N LEU A 312 -10.87 -0.02 11.72
CA LEU A 312 -11.01 0.87 10.57
C LEU A 312 -11.79 0.19 9.44
N VAL A 313 -11.40 -1.03 9.05
CA VAL A 313 -12.11 -1.76 7.99
C VAL A 313 -13.52 -2.18 8.43
N GLU A 314 -13.75 -2.48 9.70
CA GLU A 314 -15.07 -2.74 10.29
C GLU A 314 -16.02 -1.53 10.15
N ARG A 315 -15.45 -0.30 10.13
CA ARG A 315 -16.17 0.96 9.91
C ARG A 315 -16.19 1.44 8.45
N GLY A 316 -15.77 0.57 7.52
CA GLY A 316 -15.87 0.84 6.08
C GLY A 316 -14.73 1.68 5.50
N VAL A 317 -13.60 1.83 6.19
CA VAL A 317 -12.39 2.42 5.61
C VAL A 317 -11.87 1.50 4.51
N ARG A 318 -11.62 2.06 3.34
CA ARG A 318 -11.34 1.30 2.13
C ARG A 318 -9.91 0.77 2.06
N PHE A 319 -8.95 1.59 2.44
CA PHE A 319 -7.54 1.23 2.40
C PHE A 319 -6.86 1.65 3.71
N VAL A 320 -6.26 0.67 4.39
CA VAL A 320 -5.52 0.89 5.64
C VAL A 320 -4.10 0.36 5.44
N GLU A 321 -3.11 1.21 5.67
CA GLU A 321 -1.71 0.83 5.61
C GLU A 321 -1.08 0.92 7.00
N LEU A 322 -0.31 -0.10 7.38
CA LEU A 322 0.44 -0.15 8.64
C LEU A 322 1.93 -0.07 8.34
N THR A 323 2.64 0.86 8.97
CA THR A 323 4.10 0.92 8.89
C THR A 323 4.72 0.23 10.11
N CYS A 324 5.92 -0.34 9.95
CA CYS A 324 6.60 -1.01 11.06
C CYS A 324 6.93 -0.08 12.23
N PRO A 325 6.91 -0.58 13.48
CA PRO A 325 7.37 0.17 14.64
C PRO A 325 8.89 0.38 14.59
N ASN A 326 9.34 1.46 15.21
CA ASN A 326 10.77 1.71 15.36
C ASN A 326 11.40 0.74 16.38
N THR A 327 12.13 -0.26 15.91
CA THR A 327 12.80 -1.27 16.73
C THR A 327 14.19 -0.83 17.24
N GLY A 328 14.64 0.37 16.89
CA GLY A 328 16.00 0.86 17.21
C GLY A 328 17.07 0.29 16.27
N ASN A 329 16.70 -0.54 15.31
CA ASN A 329 17.51 -0.97 14.17
C ASN A 329 16.90 -0.36 12.91
N ASP A 330 17.67 -0.32 11.83
CA ASP A 330 17.19 0.20 10.55
C ASP A 330 16.12 -0.75 9.94
N ARG A 331 14.89 -0.71 10.44
CA ARG A 331 13.77 -1.48 9.89
C ARG A 331 14.18 -2.93 9.55
N TRP A 332 13.76 -3.46 8.39
CA TRP A 332 14.27 -4.72 7.84
C TRP A 332 15.59 -4.56 7.05
N ASP A 333 16.14 -3.34 7.00
CA ASP A 333 17.38 -2.99 6.28
C ASP A 333 18.63 -3.47 7.02
N ALA A 334 18.94 -4.74 6.86
CA ALA A 334 19.95 -5.46 7.63
C ALA A 334 21.29 -5.61 6.89
N HIS A 335 22.00 -4.49 6.65
CA HIS A 335 23.36 -4.50 6.08
C HIS A 335 24.42 -5.10 7.01
N SER A 336 24.09 -5.21 8.30
CA SER A 336 24.88 -5.89 9.32
C SER A 336 23.95 -6.49 10.37
N ASN A 337 24.45 -7.43 11.16
CA ASN A 337 23.68 -8.03 12.27
C ASN A 337 22.31 -8.55 11.86
N LEU A 338 22.22 -9.21 10.68
CA LEU A 338 20.99 -9.76 10.11
C LEU A 338 20.14 -10.49 11.15
N LYS A 339 20.77 -11.38 11.94
CA LYS A 339 20.06 -12.19 12.93
C LYS A 339 19.34 -11.32 13.95
N LYS A 340 20.03 -10.41 14.63
CA LYS A 340 19.41 -9.53 15.64
C LYS A 340 18.36 -8.60 15.05
N ASN A 341 18.63 -8.05 13.85
CA ASN A 341 17.69 -7.17 13.15
C ASN A 341 16.37 -7.91 12.87
N HIS A 342 16.44 -9.05 12.18
CA HIS A 342 15.24 -9.79 11.78
C HIS A 342 14.50 -10.40 12.99
N GLU A 343 15.20 -10.86 14.04
CA GLU A 343 14.56 -11.33 15.27
C GLU A 343 13.79 -10.21 15.99
N ASN A 344 14.35 -9.00 16.09
CA ASN A 344 13.66 -7.88 16.71
C ASN A 344 12.44 -7.43 15.91
N ASN A 345 12.55 -7.36 14.59
CA ASN A 345 11.45 -6.95 13.73
C ASN A 345 10.36 -8.03 13.67
N SER A 346 10.72 -9.31 13.54
CA SER A 346 9.73 -10.39 13.56
C SER A 346 9.01 -10.49 14.90
N LEU A 347 9.73 -10.34 16.02
CA LEU A 347 9.13 -10.29 17.36
C LEU A 347 8.12 -9.15 17.50
N ALA A 348 8.36 -8.02 16.83
CA ALA A 348 7.43 -6.90 16.84
C ALA A 348 6.13 -7.19 16.07
N VAL A 349 6.20 -7.89 14.93
CA VAL A 349 5.08 -7.94 13.98
C VAL A 349 4.37 -9.31 13.90
N ASP A 350 5.04 -10.42 14.20
CA ASP A 350 4.51 -11.77 13.95
C ASP A 350 3.24 -12.07 14.74
N GLN A 351 3.24 -11.88 16.05
CA GLN A 351 2.06 -12.14 16.89
C GLN A 351 0.89 -11.22 16.51
N PRO A 352 1.06 -9.89 16.37
CA PRO A 352 -0.02 -8.99 15.99
C PRO A 352 -0.63 -9.31 14.63
N ILE A 353 0.17 -9.68 13.62
CA ILE A 353 -0.33 -10.05 12.29
C ILE A 353 -1.11 -11.37 12.36
N GLY A 354 -0.57 -12.39 13.04
CA GLY A 354 -1.28 -13.66 13.26
C GLY A 354 -2.60 -13.45 13.97
N ALA A 355 -2.65 -12.55 14.97
CA ALA A 355 -3.87 -12.17 15.66
C ALA A 355 -4.87 -11.45 14.75
N LEU A 356 -4.40 -10.51 13.91
CA LEU A 356 -5.23 -9.80 12.95
C LEU A 356 -5.92 -10.78 11.98
N LEU A 357 -5.17 -11.73 11.42
CA LEU A 357 -5.72 -12.75 10.53
C LEU A 357 -6.73 -13.65 11.24
N THR A 358 -6.43 -14.05 12.49
CA THR A 358 -7.35 -14.82 13.35
C THR A 358 -8.64 -14.06 13.61
N ASP A 359 -8.57 -12.79 14.03
CA ASP A 359 -9.73 -11.96 14.38
C ASP A 359 -10.59 -11.66 13.14
N LEU A 360 -9.98 -11.29 12.02
CA LEU A 360 -10.69 -11.10 10.75
C LEU A 360 -11.41 -12.38 10.31
N LYS A 361 -10.77 -13.56 10.44
CA LYS A 361 -11.35 -14.85 10.09
C LYS A 361 -12.51 -15.20 10.98
N GLN A 362 -12.36 -15.07 12.30
CA GLN A 362 -13.41 -15.37 13.29
C GLN A 362 -14.64 -14.48 13.14
N ARG A 363 -14.45 -13.21 12.75
CA ARG A 363 -15.55 -12.27 12.46
C ARG A 363 -16.16 -12.45 11.06
N GLY A 364 -15.63 -13.34 10.24
CA GLY A 364 -16.05 -13.50 8.85
C GLY A 364 -15.66 -12.32 7.94
N MET A 365 -14.78 -11.44 8.40
CA MET A 365 -14.33 -10.26 7.67
C MET A 365 -13.20 -10.58 6.68
N LEU A 366 -12.42 -11.64 6.91
CA LEU A 366 -11.28 -11.99 6.04
C LEU A 366 -11.73 -12.26 4.60
N LYS A 367 -12.95 -12.79 4.41
CA LYS A 367 -13.50 -13.04 3.07
C LYS A 367 -13.66 -11.76 2.23
N ASP A 368 -13.91 -10.61 2.88
CA ASP A 368 -14.16 -9.31 2.24
C ASP A 368 -12.97 -8.34 2.38
N THR A 369 -11.93 -8.73 3.14
CA THR A 369 -10.74 -7.91 3.41
C THR A 369 -9.50 -8.56 2.81
N LEU A 370 -8.86 -7.87 1.87
CA LEU A 370 -7.58 -8.28 1.32
C LEU A 370 -6.46 -7.81 2.25
N VAL A 371 -5.70 -8.74 2.81
CA VAL A 371 -4.50 -8.45 3.59
C VAL A 371 -3.28 -8.71 2.73
N ILE A 372 -2.43 -7.69 2.56
CA ILE A 372 -1.20 -7.78 1.76
C ILE A 372 -0.01 -7.52 2.69
N TRP A 373 0.99 -8.39 2.67
CA TRP A 373 2.26 -8.23 3.34
C TRP A 373 3.36 -8.09 2.29
N ALA A 374 4.03 -6.95 2.25
CA ALA A 374 5.03 -6.67 1.24
C ALA A 374 6.06 -5.64 1.73
N GLY A 375 7.24 -5.69 1.13
CA GLY A 375 8.27 -4.66 1.19
C GLY A 375 8.65 -4.22 -0.22
N GLU A 376 9.55 -3.26 -0.32
CA GLU A 376 9.96 -2.63 -1.59
C GLU A 376 10.91 -3.49 -2.43
N PHE A 377 11.65 -4.41 -1.81
CA PHE A 377 12.52 -5.44 -2.42
C PHE A 377 12.93 -6.50 -1.38
N GLY A 378 13.78 -7.44 -1.76
CA GLY A 378 14.33 -8.49 -0.89
C GLY A 378 15.77 -8.23 -0.44
N ARG A 379 16.43 -9.30 0.00
CA ARG A 379 17.84 -9.27 0.45
C ARG A 379 18.66 -10.33 -0.25
N THR A 380 19.93 -10.01 -0.54
CA THR A 380 20.84 -10.93 -1.26
C THR A 380 21.04 -12.26 -0.52
N PRO A 381 21.20 -13.38 -1.25
CA PRO A 381 21.53 -14.67 -0.66
C PRO A 381 22.98 -14.78 -0.18
N PHE A 382 23.75 -13.73 -0.34
CA PHE A 382 25.13 -13.61 0.14
C PHE A 382 25.26 -12.41 1.09
N ALA A 383 26.32 -12.41 1.89
CA ALA A 383 26.55 -11.36 2.86
C ALA A 383 26.94 -10.03 2.20
N GLN A 384 26.48 -8.95 2.78
CA GLN A 384 27.18 -7.68 2.65
C GLN A 384 28.18 -7.61 3.81
N GLY A 385 29.46 -7.47 3.48
CA GLY A 385 30.49 -7.65 4.50
C GLY A 385 30.49 -9.10 5.04
N SER A 386 30.17 -9.29 6.32
CA SER A 386 30.28 -10.59 6.98
C SER A 386 28.95 -11.20 7.43
N ASN A 387 27.98 -10.40 7.90
CA ASN A 387 26.81 -10.90 8.62
C ASN A 387 25.51 -10.11 8.37
N GLY A 388 25.48 -9.27 7.35
CA GLY A 388 24.29 -8.61 6.83
C GLY A 388 23.97 -9.12 5.43
N ARG A 389 22.90 -8.58 4.81
CA ARG A 389 22.55 -8.81 3.41
C ARG A 389 22.34 -7.49 2.72
N ASP A 390 22.72 -7.39 1.45
CA ASP A 390 22.50 -6.21 0.64
C ASP A 390 21.08 -6.18 0.05
N HIS A 391 20.71 -5.07 -0.57
CA HIS A 391 19.47 -4.89 -1.30
C HIS A 391 19.37 -5.87 -2.47
N HIS A 392 18.20 -6.45 -2.66
CA HIS A 392 17.99 -7.45 -3.72
C HIS A 392 16.67 -7.24 -4.47
N PRO A 393 16.72 -6.50 -5.59
CA PRO A 393 15.52 -6.23 -6.38
C PRO A 393 15.17 -7.37 -7.36
N PHE A 394 16.04 -8.38 -7.57
CA PHE A 394 15.88 -9.37 -8.63
C PHE A 394 14.96 -10.53 -8.25
N ALA A 395 14.75 -10.75 -6.96
CA ALA A 395 13.81 -11.75 -6.44
C ALA A 395 13.46 -11.44 -4.98
N TYR A 396 12.17 -11.52 -4.61
CA TYR A 396 11.72 -11.46 -3.22
C TYR A 396 10.30 -11.99 -3.07
N SER A 397 9.87 -12.18 -1.83
CA SER A 397 8.56 -12.74 -1.52
C SER A 397 7.63 -11.72 -0.91
N ILE A 398 6.35 -11.80 -1.31
CA ILE A 398 5.22 -11.18 -0.65
C ILE A 398 4.18 -12.25 -0.34
N TRP A 399 3.17 -11.94 0.47
CA TRP A 399 1.98 -12.77 0.55
C TRP A 399 0.71 -11.95 0.61
N MET A 400 -0.39 -12.55 0.17
CA MET A 400 -1.74 -12.00 0.21
C MET A 400 -2.67 -13.00 0.88
N ALA A 401 -3.67 -12.52 1.64
CA ALA A 401 -4.67 -13.36 2.30
C ALA A 401 -6.06 -12.72 2.27
N GLY A 402 -7.10 -13.54 2.24
CA GLY A 402 -8.48 -13.08 2.21
C GLY A 402 -8.88 -12.35 0.94
N GLY A 403 -10.03 -11.67 0.94
CA GLY A 403 -10.48 -10.83 -0.18
C GLY A 403 -10.55 -11.54 -1.54
N GLY A 404 -10.81 -12.86 -1.58
CA GLY A 404 -10.86 -13.65 -2.82
C GLY A 404 -9.52 -14.25 -3.24
N ILE A 405 -8.50 -14.22 -2.39
CA ILE A 405 -7.24 -14.93 -2.60
C ILE A 405 -7.45 -16.44 -2.43
N LYS A 406 -6.79 -17.22 -3.29
CA LYS A 406 -6.74 -18.68 -3.22
C LYS A 406 -5.72 -19.10 -2.15
N GLY A 407 -6.20 -19.43 -0.97
CA GLY A 407 -5.35 -19.84 0.14
C GLY A 407 -4.59 -21.14 -0.10
N GLY A 408 -3.49 -21.34 0.65
CA GLY A 408 -2.64 -22.53 0.53
C GLY A 408 -1.82 -22.58 -0.77
N THR A 409 -1.63 -21.45 -1.45
CA THR A 409 -0.99 -21.38 -2.78
C THR A 409 0.43 -20.79 -2.66
N ILE A 410 1.37 -21.39 -3.40
CA ILE A 410 2.67 -20.77 -3.70
C ILE A 410 2.64 -20.42 -5.18
N TYR A 411 3.01 -19.17 -5.52
CA TYR A 411 3.12 -18.70 -6.88
C TYR A 411 4.56 -18.28 -7.20
N GLY A 412 5.04 -18.75 -8.34
CA GLY A 412 6.38 -18.46 -8.86
C GLY A 412 7.50 -19.12 -8.07
N GLU A 413 8.67 -19.15 -8.68
CA GLU A 413 9.85 -19.80 -8.13
C GLU A 413 11.11 -18.97 -8.38
N THR A 414 12.03 -18.98 -7.41
CA THR A 414 13.39 -18.47 -7.54
C THR A 414 14.38 -19.61 -7.72
N ASP A 415 15.56 -19.32 -8.23
CA ASP A 415 16.63 -20.30 -8.39
C ASP A 415 17.05 -20.94 -7.06
N GLN A 416 17.94 -21.93 -7.11
CA GLN A 416 18.38 -22.67 -5.93
C GLN A 416 19.02 -21.81 -4.82
N PHE A 417 19.44 -20.58 -5.14
CA PHE A 417 19.99 -19.62 -4.18
C PHE A 417 19.00 -18.53 -3.77
N GLY A 418 17.86 -18.39 -4.47
CA GLY A 418 16.93 -17.28 -4.28
C GLY A 418 17.44 -15.97 -4.90
N TYR A 419 18.33 -16.05 -5.90
CA TYR A 419 18.92 -14.87 -6.49
C TYR A 419 18.17 -14.37 -7.73
N HIS A 420 17.69 -15.26 -8.60
CA HIS A 420 16.88 -14.90 -9.75
C HIS A 420 15.53 -15.60 -9.72
N VAL A 421 14.51 -14.92 -10.23
CA VAL A 421 13.23 -15.55 -10.53
C VAL A 421 13.39 -16.45 -11.74
N VAL A 422 12.95 -17.72 -11.65
CA VAL A 422 12.98 -18.72 -12.72
C VAL A 422 11.62 -19.06 -13.28
N GLU A 423 10.52 -18.81 -12.49
CA GLU A 423 9.15 -19.06 -12.91
C GLU A 423 8.21 -17.99 -12.37
N GLY A 424 7.21 -17.60 -13.18
CA GLY A 424 6.12 -16.72 -12.75
C GLY A 424 6.58 -15.32 -12.32
N LYS A 425 7.55 -14.72 -13.01
CA LYS A 425 8.09 -13.39 -12.67
C LYS A 425 7.01 -12.32 -12.61
N LEU A 426 6.95 -11.60 -11.50
CA LEU A 426 6.04 -10.48 -11.27
C LEU A 426 6.78 -9.19 -10.90
N GLN A 427 6.12 -8.07 -11.18
CA GLN A 427 6.53 -6.72 -10.75
C GLN A 427 5.46 -6.08 -9.88
N MET A 428 5.77 -4.92 -9.30
CA MET A 428 4.82 -4.15 -8.47
C MET A 428 3.50 -3.86 -9.19
N HIS A 429 3.56 -3.58 -10.48
CA HIS A 429 2.36 -3.32 -11.28
C HIS A 429 1.39 -4.52 -11.34
N ASP A 430 1.93 -5.76 -11.29
CA ASP A 430 1.10 -6.98 -11.30
C ASP A 430 0.41 -7.17 -9.95
N MET A 431 1.09 -6.85 -8.83
CA MET A 431 0.47 -6.77 -7.51
C MET A 431 -0.64 -5.71 -7.48
N HIS A 432 -0.38 -4.51 -8.00
CA HIS A 432 -1.38 -3.45 -8.09
C HIS A 432 -2.59 -3.85 -8.95
N ALA A 433 -2.36 -4.43 -10.13
CA ALA A 433 -3.42 -4.91 -11.02
C ALA A 433 -4.29 -5.97 -10.33
N THR A 434 -3.65 -6.93 -9.64
CA THR A 434 -4.35 -8.00 -8.90
C THR A 434 -5.16 -7.46 -7.73
N MET A 435 -4.60 -6.53 -6.95
CA MET A 435 -5.31 -5.85 -5.86
C MET A 435 -6.54 -5.09 -6.39
N LEU A 436 -6.37 -4.28 -7.44
CA LEU A 436 -7.48 -3.54 -8.04
C LEU A 436 -8.55 -4.48 -8.60
N HIS A 437 -8.14 -5.57 -9.25
CA HIS A 437 -9.07 -6.59 -9.74
C HIS A 437 -9.90 -7.20 -8.61
N LEU A 438 -9.30 -7.60 -7.49
CA LEU A 438 -10.04 -8.13 -6.35
C LEU A 438 -11.04 -7.12 -5.76
N LEU A 439 -10.72 -5.83 -5.82
CA LEU A 439 -11.61 -4.73 -5.45
C LEU A 439 -12.70 -4.44 -6.50
N GLY A 440 -12.74 -5.17 -7.61
CA GLY A 440 -13.70 -4.96 -8.70
C GLY A 440 -13.31 -3.84 -9.65
N ILE A 441 -12.10 -3.31 -9.57
CA ILE A 441 -11.58 -2.25 -10.43
C ILE A 441 -10.79 -2.86 -11.59
N ASP A 442 -11.20 -2.54 -12.81
CA ASP A 442 -10.35 -2.74 -13.99
C ASP A 442 -9.25 -1.68 -14.00
N HIS A 443 -8.00 -2.12 -13.79
CA HIS A 443 -6.84 -1.23 -13.65
C HIS A 443 -6.49 -0.47 -14.93
N GLU A 444 -6.96 -0.92 -16.09
CA GLU A 444 -6.78 -0.24 -17.38
C GLU A 444 -7.82 0.84 -17.62
N ARG A 445 -9.03 0.67 -17.09
CA ARG A 445 -10.15 1.61 -17.23
C ARG A 445 -10.17 2.67 -16.12
N SER A 446 -9.55 2.38 -14.98
CA SER A 446 -9.44 3.32 -13.85
C SER A 446 -8.38 4.36 -14.13
N THR A 447 -8.74 5.42 -14.82
CA THR A 447 -7.82 6.47 -15.27
C THR A 447 -8.20 7.85 -14.70
N TYR A 448 -7.21 8.75 -14.71
CA TYR A 448 -7.39 10.17 -14.43
C TYR A 448 -6.65 10.99 -15.47
N ARG A 449 -7.34 11.98 -16.06
CA ARG A 449 -6.75 12.85 -17.09
C ARG A 449 -5.81 13.86 -16.47
N PHE A 450 -4.52 13.73 -16.73
CA PHE A 450 -3.49 14.65 -16.21
C PHE A 450 -2.46 14.97 -17.30
N SER A 451 -2.16 16.26 -17.47
CA SER A 451 -1.18 16.75 -18.46
C SER A 451 -1.35 16.18 -19.88
N GLY A 452 -2.63 16.01 -20.31
CA GLY A 452 -2.92 15.53 -21.68
C GLY A 452 -2.90 14.01 -21.84
N ARG A 453 -2.63 13.24 -20.77
CA ARG A 453 -2.62 11.77 -20.79
C ARG A 453 -3.63 11.19 -19.77
N ASP A 454 -4.23 10.06 -20.09
CA ASP A 454 -5.00 9.26 -19.14
C ASP A 454 -4.03 8.42 -18.32
N MET A 455 -3.85 8.83 -17.05
CA MET A 455 -2.94 8.21 -16.10
C MET A 455 -3.66 7.13 -15.33
N ARG A 456 -2.97 6.05 -14.97
CA ARG A 456 -3.46 4.96 -14.12
C ARG A 456 -2.36 4.47 -13.16
N LEU A 457 -2.71 3.76 -12.09
CA LEU A 457 -1.76 3.25 -11.10
C LEU A 457 -0.68 2.36 -11.74
N THR A 458 -1.11 1.49 -12.65
CA THR A 458 -0.22 0.51 -13.31
C THR A 458 0.52 1.08 -14.53
N ASP A 459 0.36 2.34 -14.85
CA ASP A 459 0.89 3.00 -16.06
C ASP A 459 0.55 2.19 -17.32
N VAL A 460 1.52 1.72 -18.10
CA VAL A 460 1.34 0.86 -19.29
C VAL A 460 1.56 -0.62 -18.98
N HIS A 461 1.75 -0.96 -17.71
CA HIS A 461 2.13 -2.27 -17.21
C HIS A 461 0.99 -2.93 -16.42
N GLY A 462 1.29 -4.08 -15.81
CA GLY A 462 0.45 -4.80 -14.88
C GLY A 462 -0.42 -5.85 -15.53
N HIS A 463 -0.35 -7.05 -14.98
CA HIS A 463 -1.21 -8.17 -15.34
C HIS A 463 -1.87 -8.71 -14.07
N VAL A 464 -3.15 -9.05 -14.15
CA VAL A 464 -3.86 -9.70 -13.05
C VAL A 464 -3.35 -11.14 -12.92
N VAL A 465 -2.89 -11.50 -11.74
CA VAL A 465 -2.36 -12.85 -11.45
C VAL A 465 -3.54 -13.75 -11.06
N HIS A 466 -4.21 -14.31 -12.06
CA HIS A 466 -5.41 -15.14 -11.85
C HIS A 466 -5.13 -16.42 -11.06
N ASP A 467 -3.92 -16.96 -11.12
CA ASP A 467 -3.56 -18.23 -10.46
C ASP A 467 -3.62 -18.18 -8.92
N ILE A 468 -3.53 -16.96 -8.33
CA ILE A 468 -3.66 -16.74 -6.89
C ILE A 468 -5.07 -16.27 -6.49
N ILE A 469 -6.02 -16.22 -7.42
CA ILE A 469 -7.41 -15.80 -7.18
C ILE A 469 -8.29 -17.06 -7.07
N ALA A 470 -9.22 -17.08 -6.06
CA ALA A 470 -10.14 -18.20 -5.82
C ALA A 470 -11.33 -18.23 -6.77
#